data_777cc53d92fdd98d169dc32714bbcacc
#
_entry.id   777cc53d92fdd98d169dc32714bbcacc
#
_cell.length_a   1.000
_cell.length_b   1.000
_cell.length_c   1.000
_cell.angle_alpha   90.00
_cell.angle_beta   90.00
_cell.angle_gamma   90.00
#
_symmetry.space_group_name_H-M   'P 1'
#
loop_
_entity.id
_entity.type
_entity.pdbx_description
1 polymer ?
#
loop_
_entity_poly.entity_id
_entity_poly.type
_entity_poly.pdbx_seq_one_letter_code
_entity_poly.pdbx_strand_id
1 'polypeptide(L)'
;MRSHSSGGPAVILCEPTSVFAAQLAAYWRAKGMDVVLVTHRQDSPPTLPDGTRIVCGSENESRQSRVIRTRLVSPLLHRLEWTVPWFKRRFTRITGAAADSEWRLPNFAEYVAAAWPTVKTARALRPRFVFGHEVTTYGLPTALCSGVPKIIFPWGSDVLSYAESSPFHFALTKLALLRADLIVPSSTTAAEHIRRRFGIRPEKVRAISWGVDREKFKSADATQRMALCARWNINPQATVVLNPRRFRPAWGGFLALEAFMQVAAENPLTHFVLFGGAGTEEFTKEARTRIERQGLSSRFTLLEGFAPSTDCVELMSISDVFVSLLGRFDMRSSSVLQAAAAGAAPIIAEHAEYHEMERLGFAALFVQPDSVEDVVRALRFCILNPEKRREMIARNDRYLAQHEDYSTQMDILLGLIDEVCARY
;
A
#
# COMPACT_ATOMS: atom_id res chain seq x y z
N MET A 1 -11.03 -24.61 19.40
CA MET A 1 -9.87 -24.45 18.49
C MET A 1 -9.79 -25.71 17.61
N ARG A 2 -10.23 -25.63 16.36
CA ARG A 2 -10.02 -26.73 15.41
C ARG A 2 -8.56 -26.67 14.95
N SER A 3 -7.82 -27.78 15.04
CA SER A 3 -6.45 -27.85 14.56
C SER A 3 -6.44 -27.65 13.04
N HIS A 4 -5.81 -26.60 12.55
CA HIS A 4 -5.66 -26.28 11.12
C HIS A 4 -4.66 -27.21 10.39
N SER A 5 -4.32 -28.38 10.94
CA SER A 5 -3.18 -29.24 10.55
C SER A 5 -3.45 -30.29 9.46
N SER A 6 -4.58 -30.31 8.76
CA SER A 6 -4.90 -31.35 7.78
C SER A 6 -5.02 -30.84 6.33
N GLY A 7 -4.12 -30.01 5.91
CA GLY A 7 -4.01 -29.54 4.52
C GLY A 7 -2.60 -29.00 4.25
N GLY A 8 -2.20 -28.92 2.98
CA GLY A 8 -0.92 -28.32 2.58
C GLY A 8 -0.75 -26.87 3.06
N PRO A 9 0.39 -26.22 2.78
CA PRO A 9 0.69 -24.87 3.24
C PRO A 9 -0.28 -23.82 2.67
N ALA A 10 -0.45 -22.70 3.37
CA ALA A 10 -0.97 -21.47 2.79
C ALA A 10 0.11 -20.86 1.89
N VAL A 11 -0.16 -20.74 0.60
CA VAL A 11 0.79 -20.14 -0.35
C VAL A 11 0.37 -18.70 -0.66
N ILE A 12 1.24 -17.72 -0.33
CA ILE A 12 1.06 -16.33 -0.66
C ILE A 12 1.94 -15.97 -1.85
N LEU A 13 1.33 -15.57 -2.96
CA LEU A 13 2.01 -15.01 -4.11
C LEU A 13 2.15 -13.49 -3.91
N CYS A 14 3.38 -13.00 -3.74
CA CYS A 14 3.62 -11.61 -3.37
C CYS A 14 4.98 -11.08 -3.83
N GLU A 15 5.11 -9.75 -3.84
CA GLU A 15 6.43 -9.11 -3.96
C GLU A 15 7.31 -9.49 -2.77
N PRO A 16 8.61 -9.81 -3.00
CA PRO A 16 9.51 -10.25 -1.92
C PRO A 16 9.70 -9.20 -0.83
N THR A 17 9.56 -7.93 -1.15
CA THR A 17 9.72 -6.80 -0.22
C THR A 17 8.40 -6.34 0.42
N SER A 18 7.30 -7.09 0.23
CA SER A 18 5.99 -6.71 0.78
C SER A 18 5.92 -6.87 2.29
N VAL A 19 5.90 -5.74 2.99
CA VAL A 19 5.70 -5.70 4.45
C VAL A 19 4.34 -6.29 4.84
N PHE A 20 3.31 -6.09 4.01
CA PHE A 20 1.97 -6.62 4.26
C PHE A 20 1.92 -8.15 4.13
N ALA A 21 2.59 -8.72 3.12
CA ALA A 21 2.68 -10.17 2.99
C ALA A 21 3.45 -10.79 4.17
N ALA A 22 4.51 -10.11 4.64
CA ALA A 22 5.25 -10.54 5.83
C ALA A 22 4.38 -10.50 7.09
N GLN A 23 3.60 -9.44 7.31
CA GLN A 23 2.68 -9.34 8.45
C GLN A 23 1.59 -10.43 8.40
N LEU A 24 1.01 -10.67 7.22
CA LEU A 24 0.02 -11.71 7.02
C LEU A 24 0.59 -13.11 7.30
N ALA A 25 1.79 -13.38 6.78
CA ALA A 25 2.51 -14.63 7.04
C ALA A 25 2.78 -14.82 8.53
N ALA A 26 3.23 -13.77 9.24
CA ALA A 26 3.44 -13.79 10.68
C ALA A 26 2.16 -14.14 11.44
N TYR A 27 1.06 -13.50 11.09
CA TYR A 27 -0.23 -13.71 11.72
C TYR A 27 -0.74 -15.16 11.52
N TRP A 28 -0.72 -15.66 10.29
CA TRP A 28 -1.17 -17.02 9.99
C TRP A 28 -0.28 -18.08 10.64
N ARG A 29 1.04 -17.84 10.71
CA ARG A 29 1.94 -18.74 11.44
C ARG A 29 1.64 -18.76 12.95
N ALA A 30 1.36 -17.62 13.55
CA ALA A 30 0.93 -17.55 14.95
C ALA A 30 -0.37 -18.32 15.21
N LYS A 31 -1.22 -18.49 14.20
CA LYS A 31 -2.42 -19.36 14.24
C LYS A 31 -2.10 -20.85 13.92
N GLY A 32 -0.83 -21.22 13.80
CA GLY A 32 -0.39 -22.61 13.57
C GLY A 32 -0.42 -23.08 12.11
N MET A 33 -0.52 -22.16 11.14
CA MET A 33 -0.51 -22.48 9.71
C MET A 33 0.93 -22.61 9.18
N ASP A 34 1.19 -23.57 8.32
CA ASP A 34 2.40 -23.55 7.48
C ASP A 34 2.20 -22.54 6.36
N VAL A 35 3.11 -21.55 6.23
CA VAL A 35 3.01 -20.46 5.26
C VAL A 35 4.24 -20.42 4.38
N VAL A 36 4.03 -20.36 3.06
CA VAL A 36 5.09 -20.21 2.08
C VAL A 36 4.84 -18.98 1.22
N LEU A 37 5.81 -18.08 1.16
CA LEU A 37 5.80 -16.95 0.23
C LEU A 37 6.40 -17.41 -1.10
N VAL A 38 5.70 -17.19 -2.19
CA VAL A 38 6.19 -17.43 -3.55
C VAL A 38 6.30 -16.10 -4.29
N THR A 39 7.50 -15.80 -4.75
CA THR A 39 7.82 -14.55 -5.44
C THR A 39 8.27 -14.83 -6.87
N HIS A 40 8.22 -13.85 -7.74
CA HIS A 40 8.74 -13.96 -9.11
C HIS A 40 10.16 -13.39 -9.26
N ARG A 41 10.68 -12.67 -8.27
CA ARG A 41 12.02 -12.06 -8.23
C ARG A 41 12.80 -12.53 -7.01
N GLN A 42 14.13 -12.46 -7.13
CA GLN A 42 15.10 -12.77 -6.06
C GLN A 42 15.57 -11.51 -5.35
N ASP A 43 14.68 -10.61 -4.97
CA ASP A 43 15.05 -9.44 -4.18
C ASP A 43 15.14 -9.84 -2.69
N SER A 44 15.97 -9.13 -1.92
CA SER A 44 16.09 -9.37 -0.48
C SER A 44 14.74 -9.15 0.21
N PRO A 45 14.21 -10.16 0.91
CA PRO A 45 12.94 -10.03 1.61
C PRO A 45 13.07 -9.06 2.80
N PRO A 46 11.94 -8.46 3.25
CA PRO A 46 11.89 -7.83 4.55
C PRO A 46 12.19 -8.87 5.63
N THR A 47 12.52 -8.42 6.85
CA THR A 47 12.67 -9.32 7.99
C THR A 47 11.40 -10.14 8.15
N LEU A 48 11.49 -11.43 7.87
CA LEU A 48 10.37 -12.36 7.99
C LEU A 48 10.39 -13.02 9.36
N PRO A 49 9.22 -13.44 9.87
CA PRO A 49 9.16 -14.26 11.06
C PRO A 49 9.97 -15.55 10.87
N ASP A 50 10.61 -16.01 11.95
CA ASP A 50 11.38 -17.23 11.94
C ASP A 50 10.57 -18.42 11.37
N GLY A 51 11.21 -19.18 10.47
CA GLY A 51 10.61 -20.35 9.84
C GLY A 51 9.63 -20.04 8.68
N THR A 52 9.47 -18.78 8.24
CA THR A 52 8.74 -18.49 6.99
C THR A 52 9.61 -18.87 5.80
N ARG A 53 9.11 -19.76 4.94
CA ARG A 53 9.80 -20.14 3.71
C ARG A 53 9.49 -19.18 2.58
N ILE A 54 10.55 -18.74 1.87
CA ILE A 54 10.41 -18.01 0.61
C ILE A 54 10.91 -18.92 -0.51
N VAL A 55 10.15 -18.96 -1.60
CA VAL A 55 10.53 -19.70 -2.81
C VAL A 55 10.40 -18.76 -4.00
N CYS A 56 11.45 -18.63 -4.79
CA CYS A 56 11.41 -17.86 -6.02
C CYS A 56 10.94 -18.74 -7.18
N GLY A 57 9.89 -18.32 -7.86
CA GLY A 57 9.36 -19.05 -9.03
C GLY A 57 10.39 -19.19 -10.15
N SER A 58 11.28 -18.21 -10.32
CA SER A 58 12.33 -18.26 -11.34
C SER A 58 13.45 -19.27 -11.06
N GLU A 59 13.65 -19.69 -9.81
CA GLU A 59 14.67 -20.73 -9.48
C GLU A 59 14.35 -22.10 -10.09
N ASN A 60 13.07 -22.40 -10.25
CA ASN A 60 12.60 -23.64 -10.86
C ASN A 60 12.45 -23.56 -12.39
N GLU A 61 12.85 -22.42 -12.98
CA GLU A 61 12.77 -22.24 -14.43
C GLU A 61 13.94 -22.88 -15.14
N SER A 62 13.68 -23.75 -16.13
CA SER A 62 14.74 -24.34 -16.95
C SER A 62 15.48 -23.23 -17.73
N ARG A 63 16.78 -23.45 -18.02
CA ARG A 63 17.60 -22.53 -18.80
C ARG A 63 16.96 -22.20 -20.16
N GLN A 64 16.35 -23.20 -20.81
CA GLN A 64 15.65 -23.02 -22.08
C GLN A 64 14.39 -22.14 -21.93
N SER A 65 13.56 -22.40 -20.91
CA SER A 65 12.36 -21.59 -20.64
C SER A 65 12.72 -20.15 -20.35
N ARG A 66 13.79 -19.92 -19.58
CA ARG A 66 14.31 -18.57 -19.28
C ARG A 66 14.77 -17.85 -20.55
N VAL A 67 15.51 -18.53 -21.44
CA VAL A 67 15.97 -17.97 -22.72
C VAL A 67 14.78 -17.63 -23.62
N ILE A 68 13.79 -18.53 -23.75
CA ILE A 68 12.59 -18.26 -24.54
C ILE A 68 11.84 -17.06 -23.98
N ARG A 69 11.62 -17.00 -22.66
CA ARG A 69 10.96 -15.89 -22.01
C ARG A 69 11.66 -14.55 -22.27
N THR A 70 12.96 -14.46 -21.96
CA THR A 70 13.71 -13.21 -22.02
C THR A 70 14.03 -12.76 -23.43
N ARG A 71 14.29 -13.67 -24.38
CA ARG A 71 14.74 -13.34 -25.73
C ARG A 71 13.63 -13.28 -26.75
N LEU A 72 12.57 -14.05 -26.60
CA LEU A 72 11.50 -14.15 -27.61
C LEU A 72 10.16 -13.58 -27.11
N VAL A 73 9.70 -14.03 -25.94
CA VAL A 73 8.36 -13.66 -25.44
C VAL A 73 8.34 -12.23 -24.90
N SER A 74 9.28 -11.86 -24.03
CA SER A 74 9.31 -10.52 -23.44
C SER A 74 9.44 -9.40 -24.49
N PRO A 75 10.38 -9.45 -25.47
CA PRO A 75 10.49 -8.41 -26.46
C PRO A 75 9.27 -8.33 -27.40
N LEU A 76 8.64 -9.47 -27.73
CA LEU A 76 7.45 -9.50 -28.57
C LEU A 76 6.25 -8.85 -27.86
N LEU A 77 6.01 -9.23 -26.62
CA LEU A 77 4.93 -8.67 -25.81
C LEU A 77 5.16 -7.18 -25.55
N HIS A 78 6.41 -6.77 -25.28
CA HIS A 78 6.76 -5.36 -25.12
C HIS A 78 6.50 -4.55 -26.39
N ARG A 79 6.81 -5.09 -27.58
CA ARG A 79 6.46 -4.44 -28.85
C ARG A 79 4.97 -4.31 -29.04
N LEU A 80 4.18 -5.32 -28.71
CA LEU A 80 2.72 -5.28 -28.79
C LEU A 80 2.11 -4.25 -27.83
N GLU A 81 2.70 -4.04 -26.67
CA GLU A 81 2.26 -3.05 -25.69
C GLU A 81 2.48 -1.60 -26.18
N TRP A 82 3.57 -1.34 -26.90
CA TRP A 82 3.97 0.02 -27.32
C TRP A 82 3.59 0.39 -28.75
N THR A 83 3.12 -0.55 -29.57
CA THR A 83 2.86 -0.30 -31.00
C THR A 83 1.58 0.50 -31.29
N VAL A 84 0.76 0.80 -30.28
CA VAL A 84 -0.50 1.52 -30.50
C VAL A 84 -0.48 2.92 -29.83
N PRO A 85 -0.13 3.99 -30.57
CA PRO A 85 -0.13 5.37 -30.06
C PRO A 85 -1.47 5.82 -29.45
N TRP A 86 -2.55 5.17 -29.84
CA TRP A 86 -3.89 5.38 -29.32
C TRP A 86 -4.01 5.00 -27.82
N PHE A 87 -3.35 3.94 -27.38
CA PHE A 87 -3.35 3.54 -25.98
C PHE A 87 -2.67 4.58 -25.08
N LYS A 88 -1.53 5.13 -25.52
CA LYS A 88 -0.81 6.16 -24.80
C LYS A 88 -1.67 7.41 -24.59
N ARG A 89 -2.39 7.87 -25.64
CA ARG A 89 -3.28 9.04 -25.54
C ARG A 89 -4.51 8.79 -24.64
N ARG A 90 -5.08 7.59 -24.68
CA ARG A 90 -6.23 7.24 -23.84
C ARG A 90 -5.82 7.12 -22.37
N PHE A 91 -4.68 6.53 -22.09
CA PHE A 91 -4.11 6.45 -20.75
C PHE A 91 -3.87 7.83 -20.14
N THR A 92 -3.17 8.71 -20.85
CA THR A 92 -2.93 10.11 -20.41
C THR A 92 -4.24 10.87 -20.16
N ARG A 93 -5.27 10.63 -20.97
CA ARG A 93 -6.59 11.27 -20.82
C ARG A 93 -7.38 10.75 -19.60
N ILE A 94 -7.25 9.46 -19.27
CA ILE A 94 -7.97 8.82 -18.15
C ILE A 94 -7.27 9.09 -16.83
N THR A 95 -5.95 9.08 -16.80
CA THR A 95 -5.17 9.20 -15.57
C THR A 95 -4.84 10.64 -15.19
N GLY A 96 -5.01 11.61 -16.13
CA GLY A 96 -4.53 12.98 -15.95
C GLY A 96 -3.00 13.07 -15.77
N ALA A 97 -2.31 11.93 -15.85
CA ALA A 97 -0.86 11.90 -15.76
C ALA A 97 -0.33 12.62 -16.99
N ALA A 98 0.37 13.74 -16.81
CA ALA A 98 1.29 14.24 -17.79
C ALA A 98 2.17 13.06 -18.22
N ALA A 99 2.64 13.05 -19.46
CA ALA A 99 3.42 11.95 -20.06
C ALA A 99 4.76 11.68 -19.33
N ASP A 100 4.83 11.99 -18.04
CA ASP A 100 5.97 11.83 -17.19
C ASP A 100 6.27 10.34 -17.02
N SER A 101 7.48 10.03 -17.40
CA SER A 101 8.16 8.73 -17.44
C SER A 101 8.12 7.91 -16.14
N GLU A 102 7.47 8.38 -15.09
CA GLU A 102 7.45 7.77 -13.76
C GLU A 102 6.51 6.57 -13.62
N TRP A 103 5.43 6.55 -14.38
CA TRP A 103 4.60 5.37 -14.50
C TRP A 103 5.11 4.50 -15.64
N ARG A 104 6.25 3.87 -15.44
CA ARG A 104 6.54 2.67 -16.22
C ARG A 104 5.43 1.71 -15.86
N LEU A 105 4.48 1.52 -16.80
CA LEU A 105 3.54 0.41 -16.73
C LEU A 105 4.35 -0.81 -16.33
N PRO A 106 3.94 -1.55 -15.29
CA PRO A 106 4.59 -2.81 -14.96
C PRO A 106 4.74 -3.56 -16.28
N ASN A 107 5.92 -4.06 -16.55
CA ASN A 107 6.21 -4.62 -17.86
C ASN A 107 5.30 -5.84 -18.06
N PHE A 108 4.17 -5.64 -18.73
CA PHE A 108 3.12 -6.63 -18.96
C PHE A 108 3.71 -7.98 -19.43
N ALA A 109 4.73 -7.90 -20.30
CA ALA A 109 5.43 -9.05 -20.81
C ALA A 109 6.14 -9.83 -19.70
N GLU A 110 6.73 -9.15 -18.72
CA GLU A 110 7.40 -9.80 -17.58
C GLU A 110 6.40 -10.53 -16.70
N TYR A 111 5.24 -9.93 -16.42
CA TYR A 111 4.21 -10.56 -15.59
C TYR A 111 3.61 -11.80 -16.22
N VAL A 112 3.28 -11.73 -17.51
CA VAL A 112 2.78 -12.91 -18.25
C VAL A 112 3.85 -14.00 -18.32
N ALA A 113 5.09 -13.63 -18.58
CA ALA A 113 6.20 -14.58 -18.66
C ALA A 113 6.56 -15.19 -17.29
N ALA A 114 6.45 -14.42 -16.21
CA ALA A 114 6.71 -14.89 -14.85
C ALA A 114 5.55 -15.73 -14.27
N ALA A 115 4.34 -15.64 -14.83
CA ALA A 115 3.18 -16.34 -14.31
C ALA A 115 3.36 -17.85 -14.28
N TRP A 116 3.86 -18.45 -15.37
CA TRP A 116 3.99 -19.91 -15.47
C TRP A 116 4.98 -20.52 -14.47
N PRO A 117 6.22 -20.04 -14.31
CA PRO A 117 7.13 -20.51 -13.26
C PRO A 117 6.52 -20.38 -11.86
N THR A 118 5.86 -19.25 -11.58
CA THR A 118 5.19 -19.01 -10.29
C THR A 118 4.09 -20.03 -10.03
N VAL A 119 3.23 -20.32 -11.03
CA VAL A 119 2.18 -21.35 -10.95
C VAL A 119 2.78 -22.73 -10.69
N LYS A 120 3.83 -23.09 -11.45
CA LYS A 120 4.49 -24.41 -11.30
C LYS A 120 5.02 -24.58 -9.88
N THR A 121 5.69 -23.57 -9.36
CA THR A 121 6.23 -23.56 -7.99
C THR A 121 5.11 -23.65 -6.95
N ALA A 122 4.08 -22.82 -7.07
CA ALA A 122 2.95 -22.83 -6.14
C ALA A 122 2.23 -24.21 -6.12
N ARG A 123 2.00 -24.81 -7.28
CA ARG A 123 1.34 -26.13 -7.38
C ARG A 123 2.19 -27.26 -6.84
N ALA A 124 3.52 -27.22 -7.01
CA ALA A 124 4.43 -28.21 -6.46
C ALA A 124 4.39 -28.32 -4.93
N LEU A 125 4.01 -27.21 -4.25
CA LEU A 125 3.83 -27.14 -2.81
C LEU A 125 2.53 -27.81 -2.32
N ARG A 126 1.63 -28.22 -3.22
CA ARG A 126 0.30 -28.79 -2.88
C ARG A 126 -0.44 -27.92 -1.86
N PRO A 127 -0.69 -26.63 -2.17
CA PRO A 127 -1.20 -25.69 -1.20
C PRO A 127 -2.64 -26.02 -0.77
N ARG A 128 -2.97 -25.68 0.47
CA ARG A 128 -4.35 -25.65 0.96
C ARG A 128 -5.18 -24.59 0.22
N PHE A 129 -4.57 -23.43 -0.05
CA PHE A 129 -5.10 -22.35 -0.89
C PHE A 129 -3.97 -21.48 -1.43
N VAL A 130 -4.25 -20.71 -2.47
CA VAL A 130 -3.34 -19.71 -3.02
C VAL A 130 -3.92 -18.32 -2.80
N PHE A 131 -3.12 -17.44 -2.22
CA PHE A 131 -3.46 -16.05 -1.92
C PHE A 131 -2.62 -15.10 -2.79
N GLY A 132 -3.23 -14.49 -3.79
CA GLY A 132 -2.58 -13.47 -4.63
C GLY A 132 -2.63 -12.10 -3.97
N HIS A 133 -1.47 -11.64 -3.52
CA HIS A 133 -1.34 -10.35 -2.86
C HIS A 133 -1.02 -9.27 -3.90
N GLU A 134 -2.04 -8.68 -4.48
CA GLU A 134 -2.08 -7.77 -5.62
C GLU A 134 -2.52 -8.47 -6.93
N VAL A 135 -3.28 -7.76 -7.76
CA VAL A 135 -3.89 -8.35 -8.96
C VAL A 135 -2.99 -8.24 -10.19
N THR A 136 -2.25 -7.15 -10.35
CA THR A 136 -1.49 -6.89 -11.57
C THR A 136 -0.44 -7.96 -11.83
N THR A 137 0.39 -8.24 -10.83
CA THR A 137 1.51 -9.20 -10.94
C THR A 137 1.07 -10.62 -10.61
N TYR A 138 0.33 -10.78 -9.50
CA TYR A 138 0.04 -12.09 -8.93
C TYR A 138 -1.38 -12.60 -9.21
N GLY A 139 -2.25 -11.76 -9.80
CA GLY A 139 -3.61 -12.16 -10.16
C GLY A 139 -3.63 -13.26 -11.22
N LEU A 140 -2.85 -13.13 -12.29
CA LEU A 140 -2.77 -14.15 -13.35
C LEU A 140 -2.22 -15.49 -12.82
N PRO A 141 -1.06 -15.58 -12.15
CA PRO A 141 -0.61 -16.83 -11.56
C PRO A 141 -1.60 -17.43 -10.57
N THR A 142 -2.25 -16.61 -9.73
CA THR A 142 -3.32 -17.09 -8.82
C THR A 142 -4.46 -17.73 -9.61
N ALA A 143 -4.94 -17.07 -10.66
CA ALA A 143 -6.03 -17.54 -11.52
C ALA A 143 -5.71 -18.86 -12.25
N LEU A 144 -4.43 -19.12 -12.54
CA LEU A 144 -3.94 -20.32 -13.24
C LEU A 144 -3.67 -21.50 -12.29
N CYS A 145 -3.69 -21.32 -10.97
CA CYS A 145 -3.62 -22.40 -10.00
C CYS A 145 -4.94 -23.16 -9.95
N SER A 146 -5.09 -24.21 -10.75
CA SER A 146 -6.29 -25.05 -10.79
C SER A 146 -6.32 -26.08 -9.66
N GLY A 147 -7.52 -26.47 -9.21
CA GLY A 147 -7.73 -27.52 -8.21
C GLY A 147 -7.47 -27.10 -6.76
N VAL A 148 -7.35 -25.79 -6.52
CA VAL A 148 -7.15 -25.22 -5.17
C VAL A 148 -7.94 -23.91 -5.04
N PRO A 149 -8.40 -23.56 -3.83
CA PRO A 149 -9.03 -22.26 -3.55
C PRO A 149 -8.12 -21.10 -3.91
N LYS A 150 -8.67 -20.09 -4.59
CA LYS A 150 -7.97 -18.91 -5.08
C LYS A 150 -8.52 -17.66 -4.46
N ILE A 151 -7.72 -17.02 -3.66
CA ILE A 151 -8.04 -15.75 -2.99
C ILE A 151 -7.21 -14.64 -3.62
N ILE A 152 -7.82 -13.50 -3.91
CA ILE A 152 -7.12 -12.31 -4.42
C ILE A 152 -7.41 -11.12 -3.50
N PHE A 153 -6.32 -10.45 -3.09
CA PHE A 153 -6.35 -9.21 -2.33
C PHE A 153 -5.88 -8.04 -3.22
N PRO A 154 -6.79 -7.23 -3.76
CA PRO A 154 -6.43 -6.04 -4.54
C PRO A 154 -5.83 -4.95 -3.65
N TRP A 155 -4.84 -4.20 -4.17
CA TRP A 155 -4.22 -3.09 -3.45
C TRP A 155 -4.86 -1.73 -3.75
N GLY A 156 -5.66 -1.63 -4.80
CA GLY A 156 -6.33 -0.42 -5.21
C GLY A 156 -5.91 0.05 -6.57
N SER A 157 -4.73 0.57 -6.73
CA SER A 157 -4.22 1.01 -8.04
C SER A 157 -4.30 -0.08 -9.10
N ASP A 158 -4.14 -1.33 -8.72
CA ASP A 158 -4.21 -2.50 -9.59
C ASP A 158 -5.59 -2.70 -10.24
N VAL A 159 -6.68 -2.35 -9.55
CA VAL A 159 -8.05 -2.45 -10.09
C VAL A 159 -8.64 -1.09 -10.49
N LEU A 160 -8.18 0.02 -9.91
CA LEU A 160 -8.71 1.36 -10.17
C LEU A 160 -8.01 2.07 -11.33
N SER A 161 -6.71 1.84 -11.52
CA SER A 161 -5.91 2.54 -12.53
C SER A 161 -5.17 1.62 -13.49
N TYR A 162 -4.41 0.65 -13.01
CA TYR A 162 -3.62 -0.23 -13.88
C TYR A 162 -4.48 -1.08 -14.79
N ALA A 163 -5.62 -1.60 -14.31
CA ALA A 163 -6.55 -2.32 -15.13
C ALA A 163 -7.06 -1.51 -16.32
N GLU A 164 -7.18 -0.19 -16.18
CA GLU A 164 -7.64 0.72 -17.24
C GLU A 164 -6.53 1.19 -18.19
N SER A 165 -5.28 0.81 -17.93
CA SER A 165 -4.12 1.27 -18.71
C SER A 165 -4.12 0.74 -20.15
N SER A 166 -4.66 -0.47 -20.37
CA SER A 166 -4.88 -1.01 -21.69
C SER A 166 -5.96 -2.11 -21.69
N PRO A 167 -6.58 -2.46 -22.84
CA PRO A 167 -7.50 -3.59 -22.96
C PRO A 167 -6.89 -4.92 -22.49
N PHE A 168 -5.59 -5.11 -22.64
CA PHE A 168 -4.90 -6.31 -22.17
C PHE A 168 -4.84 -6.38 -20.64
N HIS A 169 -4.46 -5.26 -19.99
CA HIS A 169 -4.48 -5.18 -18.54
C HIS A 169 -5.88 -5.42 -17.99
N PHE A 170 -6.89 -4.78 -18.62
CA PHE A 170 -8.28 -4.99 -18.24
C PHE A 170 -8.71 -6.45 -18.39
N ALA A 171 -8.39 -7.09 -19.51
CA ALA A 171 -8.76 -8.47 -19.78
C ALA A 171 -8.09 -9.44 -18.78
N LEU A 172 -6.80 -9.24 -18.47
CA LEU A 172 -6.09 -10.08 -17.51
C LEU A 172 -6.59 -9.86 -16.06
N THR A 173 -6.79 -8.60 -15.66
CA THR A 173 -7.38 -8.28 -14.36
C THR A 173 -8.76 -8.93 -14.23
N LYS A 174 -9.62 -8.76 -15.25
CA LYS A 174 -10.94 -9.39 -15.27
C LYS A 174 -10.87 -10.91 -15.23
N LEU A 175 -9.96 -11.53 -15.98
CA LEU A 175 -9.76 -12.98 -15.96
C LEU A 175 -9.33 -13.46 -14.56
N ALA A 176 -8.38 -12.76 -13.93
CA ALA A 176 -7.93 -13.08 -12.58
C ALA A 176 -9.09 -13.02 -11.58
N LEU A 177 -9.85 -11.92 -11.58
CA LEU A 177 -11.00 -11.73 -10.70
C LEU A 177 -12.12 -12.73 -10.95
N LEU A 178 -12.44 -13.06 -12.22
CA LEU A 178 -13.46 -14.07 -12.54
C LEU A 178 -13.10 -15.47 -12.04
N ARG A 179 -11.80 -15.82 -12.08
CA ARG A 179 -11.30 -17.12 -11.64
C ARG A 179 -11.02 -17.22 -10.15
N ALA A 180 -10.96 -16.10 -9.45
CA ALA A 180 -10.88 -16.11 -7.99
C ALA A 180 -12.16 -16.71 -7.37
N ASP A 181 -12.00 -17.39 -6.26
CA ASP A 181 -13.09 -17.94 -5.45
C ASP A 181 -13.52 -16.93 -4.37
N LEU A 182 -12.57 -16.09 -3.92
CA LEU A 182 -12.78 -14.97 -3.01
C LEU A 182 -11.91 -13.78 -3.43
N ILE A 183 -12.50 -12.59 -3.44
CA ILE A 183 -11.82 -11.32 -3.69
C ILE A 183 -12.04 -10.44 -2.48
N VAL A 184 -10.95 -9.92 -1.92
CA VAL A 184 -10.95 -9.20 -0.64
C VAL A 184 -10.37 -7.78 -0.81
N PRO A 185 -11.14 -6.82 -1.35
CA PRO A 185 -10.73 -5.43 -1.36
C PRO A 185 -10.79 -4.82 0.05
N SER A 186 -10.02 -3.74 0.26
CA SER A 186 -9.89 -3.10 1.58
C SER A 186 -11.07 -2.21 1.98
N SER A 187 -12.06 -1.99 1.08
CA SER A 187 -13.20 -1.12 1.34
C SER A 187 -14.47 -1.57 0.58
N THR A 188 -15.63 -1.09 1.04
CA THR A 188 -16.90 -1.35 0.34
C THR A 188 -16.97 -0.61 -0.99
N THR A 189 -16.40 0.58 -1.07
CA THR A 189 -16.30 1.36 -2.33
C THR A 189 -15.51 0.59 -3.38
N ALA A 190 -14.37 0.02 -3.01
CA ALA A 190 -13.58 -0.82 -3.90
C ALA A 190 -14.30 -2.13 -4.28
N ALA A 191 -15.02 -2.74 -3.34
CA ALA A 191 -15.84 -3.92 -3.62
C ALA A 191 -16.92 -3.63 -4.67
N GLU A 192 -17.59 -2.49 -4.55
CA GLU A 192 -18.61 -2.05 -5.49
C GLU A 192 -18.02 -1.77 -6.88
N HIS A 193 -16.86 -1.08 -6.93
CA HIS A 193 -16.13 -0.85 -8.18
C HIS A 193 -15.80 -2.18 -8.89
N ILE A 194 -15.26 -3.17 -8.16
CA ILE A 194 -14.92 -4.49 -8.70
C ILE A 194 -16.16 -5.19 -9.26
N ARG A 195 -17.25 -5.19 -8.50
CA ARG A 195 -18.52 -5.82 -8.94
C ARG A 195 -19.04 -5.19 -10.22
N ARG A 196 -19.15 -3.86 -10.26
CA ARG A 196 -19.72 -3.14 -11.42
C ARG A 196 -18.79 -3.15 -12.62
N ARG A 197 -17.53 -2.82 -12.41
CA ARG A 197 -16.58 -2.59 -13.52
C ARG A 197 -16.17 -3.87 -14.22
N PHE A 198 -15.97 -4.95 -13.45
CA PHE A 198 -15.51 -6.23 -14.00
C PHE A 198 -16.63 -7.26 -14.12
N GLY A 199 -17.82 -6.98 -13.65
CA GLY A 199 -18.96 -7.90 -13.70
C GLY A 199 -18.78 -9.11 -12.78
N ILE A 200 -18.18 -8.90 -11.60
CA ILE A 200 -17.94 -9.99 -10.64
C ILE A 200 -19.17 -10.21 -9.76
N ARG A 201 -19.50 -11.48 -9.56
CA ARG A 201 -20.66 -11.87 -8.72
C ARG A 201 -20.46 -11.38 -7.27
N PRO A 202 -21.51 -10.79 -6.65
CA PRO A 202 -21.41 -10.19 -5.31
C PRO A 202 -20.92 -11.15 -4.22
N GLU A 203 -21.28 -12.43 -4.29
CA GLU A 203 -20.90 -13.44 -3.31
C GLU A 203 -19.40 -13.76 -3.28
N LYS A 204 -18.67 -13.44 -4.35
CA LYS A 204 -17.21 -13.60 -4.41
C LYS A 204 -16.44 -12.42 -3.81
N VAL A 205 -17.08 -11.28 -3.59
CA VAL A 205 -16.41 -10.05 -3.17
C VAL A 205 -16.79 -9.70 -1.74
N ARG A 206 -15.83 -9.70 -0.84
CA ARG A 206 -15.99 -9.34 0.58
C ARG A 206 -14.99 -8.26 0.93
N ALA A 207 -15.48 -7.08 1.27
CA ALA A 207 -14.63 -6.00 1.76
C ALA A 207 -14.15 -6.33 3.17
N ILE A 208 -12.83 -6.29 3.38
CA ILE A 208 -12.19 -6.44 4.68
C ILE A 208 -11.11 -5.39 4.79
N SER A 209 -11.13 -4.60 5.85
CA SER A 209 -10.03 -3.69 6.14
C SER A 209 -8.76 -4.47 6.42
N TRP A 210 -7.62 -3.89 6.04
CA TRP A 210 -6.33 -4.44 6.49
C TRP A 210 -6.18 -4.31 8.00
N GLY A 211 -6.83 -3.33 8.61
CA GLY A 211 -6.69 -3.01 10.02
C GLY A 211 -5.35 -2.38 10.37
N VAL A 212 -5.15 -2.14 11.65
CA VAL A 212 -3.91 -1.61 12.20
C VAL A 212 -3.53 -2.31 13.51
N ASP A 213 -2.25 -2.67 13.62
CA ASP A 213 -1.65 -3.16 14.86
C ASP A 213 -1.40 -1.97 15.79
N ARG A 214 -2.30 -1.75 16.75
CA ARG A 214 -2.28 -0.62 17.69
C ARG A 214 -1.18 -0.72 18.73
N GLU A 215 -0.61 -1.90 18.96
CA GLU A 215 0.56 -2.06 19.83
C GLU A 215 1.84 -1.62 19.14
N LYS A 216 1.93 -1.90 17.84
CA LYS A 216 3.06 -1.48 17.01
C LYS A 216 3.00 0.02 16.68
N PHE A 217 1.81 0.52 16.34
CA PHE A 217 1.59 1.92 15.97
C PHE A 217 0.85 2.62 17.13
N LYS A 218 1.62 3.12 18.10
CA LYS A 218 1.12 3.87 19.24
C LYS A 218 1.91 5.16 19.43
N SER A 219 1.30 6.13 20.05
CA SER A 219 1.96 7.39 20.41
C SER A 219 3.10 7.14 21.40
N ALA A 220 4.22 7.79 21.21
CA ALA A 220 5.33 7.80 22.13
C ALA A 220 4.91 8.51 23.45
N ASP A 221 5.30 7.97 24.60
CA ASP A 221 5.21 8.68 25.86
C ASP A 221 6.19 9.88 25.90
N ALA A 222 6.11 10.71 26.94
CA ALA A 222 6.92 11.92 27.03
C ALA A 222 8.44 11.63 26.99
N THR A 223 8.89 10.55 27.64
CA THR A 223 10.31 10.15 27.69
C THR A 223 10.77 9.63 26.33
N GLN A 224 9.98 8.77 25.72
CA GLN A 224 10.22 8.24 24.38
C GLN A 224 10.24 9.37 23.34
N ARG A 225 9.28 10.32 23.41
CA ARG A 225 9.21 11.47 22.52
C ARG A 225 10.49 12.30 22.62
N MET A 226 10.96 12.60 23.83
CA MET A 226 12.22 13.35 24.01
C MET A 226 13.41 12.64 23.39
N ALA A 227 13.55 11.33 23.61
CA ALA A 227 14.65 10.54 23.07
C ALA A 227 14.61 10.48 21.53
N LEU A 228 13.42 10.25 20.94
CA LEU A 228 13.24 10.19 19.50
C LEU A 228 13.43 11.57 18.86
N CYS A 229 12.92 12.64 19.46
CA CYS A 229 13.16 14.00 18.99
C CYS A 229 14.66 14.34 18.97
N ALA A 230 15.41 13.95 20.01
CA ALA A 230 16.86 14.11 20.04
C ALA A 230 17.55 13.30 18.92
N ARG A 231 17.16 12.04 18.72
CA ARG A 231 17.68 11.19 17.62
C ARG A 231 17.48 11.82 16.25
N TRP A 232 16.31 12.41 16.01
CA TRP A 232 15.94 12.98 14.72
C TRP A 232 16.25 14.47 14.59
N ASN A 233 16.94 15.06 15.59
CA ASN A 233 17.24 16.49 15.66
C ASN A 233 15.99 17.39 15.52
N ILE A 234 14.91 17.00 16.20
CA ILE A 234 13.63 17.70 16.24
C ILE A 234 13.49 18.39 17.60
N ASN A 235 13.04 19.64 17.62
CA ASN A 235 12.68 20.27 18.87
C ASN A 235 11.49 19.53 19.52
N PRO A 236 11.59 19.00 20.76
CA PRO A 236 10.52 18.22 21.38
C PRO A 236 9.23 19.02 21.64
N GLN A 237 9.31 20.35 21.64
CA GLN A 237 8.15 21.24 21.76
C GLN A 237 7.51 21.58 20.40
N ALA A 238 8.12 21.21 19.29
CA ALA A 238 7.57 21.46 17.97
C ALA A 238 6.36 20.56 17.68
N THR A 239 5.39 21.14 16.98
CA THR A 239 4.35 20.34 16.31
C THR A 239 4.99 19.61 15.13
N VAL A 240 5.01 18.29 15.17
CA VAL A 240 5.62 17.45 14.13
C VAL A 240 4.57 17.08 13.10
N VAL A 241 4.83 17.43 11.85
CA VAL A 241 3.99 17.14 10.68
C VAL A 241 4.68 16.10 9.81
N LEU A 242 4.03 14.96 9.58
CA LEU A 242 4.59 13.84 8.82
C LEU A 242 3.87 13.63 7.50
N ASN A 243 4.61 13.53 6.41
CA ASN A 243 4.17 12.93 5.15
C ASN A 243 5.10 11.75 4.80
N PRO A 244 4.69 10.49 5.06
CA PRO A 244 5.54 9.32 4.85
C PRO A 244 5.46 8.79 3.42
N ARG A 245 4.90 9.56 2.50
CA ARG A 245 4.78 9.14 1.10
C ARG A 245 6.09 9.37 0.36
N ARG A 246 6.43 8.42 -0.52
CA ARG A 246 7.54 8.61 -1.45
C ARG A 246 7.37 9.94 -2.15
N PHE A 247 8.44 10.74 -2.15
CA PHE A 247 8.42 12.08 -2.71
C PHE A 247 8.32 12.02 -4.24
N ARG A 248 7.08 11.95 -4.74
CA ARG A 248 6.77 11.91 -6.18
C ARG A 248 5.72 12.94 -6.53
N PRO A 249 5.82 13.60 -7.71
CA PRO A 249 4.80 14.55 -8.17
C PRO A 249 3.39 13.95 -8.17
N ALA A 250 3.22 12.75 -8.70
CA ALA A 250 1.93 12.04 -8.77
C ALA A 250 1.30 11.72 -7.41
N TRP A 251 2.07 11.81 -6.31
CA TRP A 251 1.62 11.56 -4.95
C TRP A 251 1.53 12.82 -4.11
N GLY A 252 1.51 13.99 -4.76
CA GLY A 252 1.38 15.28 -4.10
C GLY A 252 2.62 15.71 -3.30
N GLY A 253 3.80 15.12 -3.57
CA GLY A 253 5.02 15.42 -2.80
C GLY A 253 5.43 16.89 -2.85
N PHE A 254 5.45 17.50 -4.04
CA PHE A 254 5.78 18.91 -4.19
C PHE A 254 4.68 19.85 -3.69
N LEU A 255 3.42 19.44 -3.79
CA LEU A 255 2.29 20.20 -3.23
C LEU A 255 2.37 20.21 -1.70
N ALA A 256 2.65 19.07 -1.07
CA ALA A 256 2.89 19.00 0.37
C ALA A 256 4.11 19.84 0.78
N LEU A 257 5.22 19.77 0.04
CA LEU A 257 6.42 20.57 0.32
C LEU A 257 6.12 22.07 0.28
N GLU A 258 5.41 22.54 -0.74
CA GLU A 258 5.02 23.94 -0.88
C GLU A 258 4.20 24.42 0.32
N ALA A 259 3.16 23.67 0.69
CA ALA A 259 2.35 23.98 1.86
C ALA A 259 3.16 23.95 3.16
N PHE A 260 4.08 22.99 3.31
CA PHE A 260 4.93 22.86 4.48
C PHE A 260 5.90 24.04 4.61
N MET A 261 6.52 24.48 3.53
CA MET A 261 7.43 25.64 3.53
C MET A 261 6.69 26.94 3.90
N GLN A 262 5.48 27.16 3.37
CA GLN A 262 4.66 28.32 3.74
C GLN A 262 4.36 28.32 5.24
N VAL A 263 3.90 27.19 5.79
CA VAL A 263 3.56 27.09 7.21
C VAL A 263 4.81 27.14 8.09
N ALA A 264 5.94 26.59 7.66
CA ALA A 264 7.21 26.67 8.38
C ALA A 264 7.70 28.10 8.53
N ALA A 265 7.55 28.93 7.51
CA ALA A 265 7.94 30.34 7.56
C ALA A 265 7.14 31.14 8.61
N GLU A 266 5.89 30.78 8.85
CA GLU A 266 4.98 31.47 9.76
C GLU A 266 5.05 30.96 11.21
N ASN A 267 5.34 29.67 11.39
CA ASN A 267 5.21 28.98 12.69
C ASN A 267 6.55 28.37 13.13
N PRO A 268 7.35 29.10 13.94
CA PRO A 268 8.69 28.66 14.34
C PRO A 268 8.73 27.38 15.19
N LEU A 269 7.66 26.95 15.79
CA LEU A 269 7.54 25.71 16.57
C LEU A 269 6.85 24.59 15.77
N THR A 270 7.19 24.44 14.48
CA THR A 270 6.77 23.31 13.67
C THR A 270 7.99 22.57 13.09
N HIS A 271 7.87 21.29 12.88
CA HIS A 271 8.89 20.48 12.19
C HIS A 271 8.21 19.56 11.19
N PHE A 272 8.75 19.50 9.98
CA PHE A 272 8.16 18.75 8.86
C PHE A 272 9.05 17.56 8.49
N VAL A 273 8.44 16.38 8.38
CA VAL A 273 9.11 15.13 8.01
C VAL A 273 8.58 14.65 6.67
N LEU A 274 9.48 14.47 5.70
CA LEU A 274 9.18 14.00 4.36
C LEU A 274 10.02 12.75 4.05
N PHE A 275 9.40 11.79 3.40
CA PHE A 275 10.08 10.57 2.98
C PHE A 275 10.41 10.65 1.49
N GLY A 276 11.70 10.46 1.15
CA GLY A 276 12.13 10.19 -0.20
C GLY A 276 11.65 8.82 -0.68
N GLY A 277 12.52 7.94 -0.98
CA GLY A 277 12.26 6.58 -1.41
C GLY A 277 13.06 6.19 -2.65
N ALA A 278 13.16 4.92 -2.92
CA ALA A 278 13.87 4.44 -4.10
C ALA A 278 13.25 5.01 -5.39
N GLY A 279 14.11 5.52 -6.28
CA GLY A 279 13.71 6.14 -7.56
C GLY A 279 13.10 7.54 -7.42
N THR A 280 13.40 8.24 -6.30
CA THR A 280 12.99 9.64 -6.11
C THR A 280 14.16 10.57 -5.79
N GLU A 281 15.38 10.15 -6.06
CA GLU A 281 16.61 10.83 -5.68
C GLU A 281 16.68 12.26 -6.25
N GLU A 282 16.27 12.43 -7.51
CA GLU A 282 16.25 13.76 -8.16
C GLU A 282 15.22 14.68 -7.50
N PHE A 283 14.02 14.17 -7.22
CA PHE A 283 12.96 14.95 -6.55
C PHE A 283 13.35 15.30 -5.11
N THR A 284 13.99 14.37 -4.40
CA THR A 284 14.47 14.59 -3.04
C THR A 284 15.57 15.66 -3.02
N LYS A 285 16.47 15.65 -4.00
CA LYS A 285 17.51 16.69 -4.17
C LYS A 285 16.88 18.05 -4.48
N GLU A 286 15.90 18.10 -5.35
CA GLU A 286 15.18 19.34 -5.66
C GLU A 286 14.46 19.88 -4.42
N ALA A 287 13.76 19.02 -3.65
CA ALA A 287 13.12 19.40 -2.42
C ALA A 287 14.10 20.01 -1.41
N ARG A 288 15.26 19.36 -1.22
CA ARG A 288 16.34 19.86 -0.36
C ARG A 288 16.79 21.26 -0.80
N THR A 289 17.05 21.44 -2.09
CA THR A 289 17.48 22.74 -2.64
C THR A 289 16.44 23.84 -2.40
N ARG A 290 15.14 23.53 -2.53
CA ARG A 290 14.06 24.51 -2.25
C ARG A 290 14.03 24.91 -0.77
N ILE A 291 14.13 23.92 0.13
CA ILE A 291 14.16 24.12 1.58
C ILE A 291 15.36 25.01 2.00
N GLU A 292 16.56 24.69 1.47
CA GLU A 292 17.81 25.42 1.75
C GLU A 292 17.75 26.87 1.28
N ARG A 293 17.23 27.12 0.08
CA ARG A 293 17.07 28.48 -0.47
C ARG A 293 16.18 29.37 0.39
N GLN A 294 15.24 28.80 1.14
CA GLN A 294 14.37 29.53 2.05
C GLN A 294 14.90 29.58 3.50
N GLY A 295 16.07 29.01 3.77
CA GLY A 295 16.66 28.99 5.12
C GLY A 295 15.91 28.10 6.11
N LEU A 296 15.15 27.13 5.63
CA LEU A 296 14.26 26.30 6.45
C LEU A 296 14.85 24.93 6.82
N SER A 297 16.13 24.66 6.54
CA SER A 297 16.76 23.33 6.70
C SER A 297 16.63 22.77 8.13
N SER A 298 16.69 23.59 9.16
CA SER A 298 16.52 23.15 10.55
C SER A 298 15.11 22.74 10.95
N ARG A 299 14.15 22.97 10.06
CA ARG A 299 12.71 22.72 10.26
C ARG A 299 12.22 21.50 9.49
N PHE A 300 13.11 20.85 8.74
CA PHE A 300 12.78 19.73 7.88
C PHE A 300 13.68 18.53 8.14
N THR A 301 13.07 17.35 8.28
CA THR A 301 13.74 16.06 8.15
C THR A 301 13.33 15.46 6.82
N LEU A 302 14.27 15.31 5.91
CA LEU A 302 14.07 14.71 4.60
C LEU A 302 14.83 13.39 4.54
N LEU A 303 14.10 12.28 4.63
CA LEU A 303 14.68 10.95 4.58
C LEU A 303 14.95 10.56 3.12
N GLU A 304 16.20 10.17 2.85
CA GLU A 304 16.61 9.70 1.53
C GLU A 304 16.52 8.18 1.43
N GLY A 305 16.24 7.68 0.23
CA GLY A 305 16.16 6.26 -0.02
C GLY A 305 14.94 5.59 0.62
N PHE A 306 15.05 4.28 0.84
CA PHE A 306 13.98 3.50 1.49
C PHE A 306 14.15 3.59 3.00
N ALA A 307 13.23 4.26 3.68
CA ALA A 307 13.22 4.34 5.13
C ALA A 307 12.95 2.95 5.73
N PRO A 308 13.79 2.46 6.66
CA PRO A 308 13.49 1.25 7.42
C PRO A 308 12.09 1.32 8.08
N SER A 309 11.41 0.21 8.20
CA SER A 309 10.08 0.16 8.84
C SER A 309 10.10 0.67 10.29
N THR A 310 11.22 0.50 10.99
CA THR A 310 11.46 1.02 12.34
C THR A 310 11.43 2.54 12.38
N ASP A 311 12.15 3.21 11.48
CA ASP A 311 12.19 4.68 11.39
C ASP A 311 10.81 5.26 11.08
N CYS A 312 10.05 4.57 10.22
CA CYS A 312 8.69 4.96 9.90
C CYS A 312 7.76 4.89 11.15
N VAL A 313 7.86 3.82 11.93
CA VAL A 313 7.10 3.66 13.18
C VAL A 313 7.49 4.72 14.21
N GLU A 314 8.80 4.96 14.40
CA GLU A 314 9.29 5.97 15.33
C GLU A 314 8.80 7.37 14.97
N LEU A 315 8.94 7.77 13.71
CA LEU A 315 8.49 9.10 13.25
C LEU A 315 6.96 9.24 13.31
N MET A 316 6.20 8.18 13.04
CA MET A 316 4.76 8.19 13.26
C MET A 316 4.41 8.40 14.74
N SER A 317 5.13 7.73 15.65
CA SER A 317 4.83 7.78 17.11
C SER A 317 5.03 9.16 17.75
N ILE A 318 5.84 10.03 17.14
CA ILE A 318 6.09 11.41 17.61
C ILE A 318 5.36 12.46 16.78
N SER A 319 4.62 12.04 15.74
CA SER A 319 3.93 12.99 14.85
C SER A 319 2.61 13.47 15.47
N ASP A 320 2.36 14.76 15.37
CA ASP A 320 1.13 15.42 15.82
C ASP A 320 0.10 15.53 14.69
N VAL A 321 0.58 15.66 13.45
CA VAL A 321 -0.25 15.81 12.25
C VAL A 321 0.31 14.89 11.16
N PHE A 322 -0.58 14.21 10.48
CA PHE A 322 -0.25 13.35 9.34
C PHE A 322 -0.88 13.90 8.07
N VAL A 323 -0.11 13.99 6.99
CA VAL A 323 -0.58 14.50 5.70
C VAL A 323 -0.47 13.41 4.64
N SER A 324 -1.56 13.13 3.92
CA SER A 324 -1.57 12.22 2.78
C SER A 324 -2.40 12.78 1.63
N LEU A 325 -1.74 13.19 0.56
CA LEU A 325 -2.35 13.79 -0.60
C LEU A 325 -2.46 12.81 -1.78
N LEU A 326 -2.73 11.54 -1.48
CA LEU A 326 -2.98 10.54 -2.50
C LEU A 326 -4.25 10.89 -3.27
N GLY A 327 -4.09 11.05 -4.57
CA GLY A 327 -5.20 11.36 -5.46
C GLY A 327 -6.11 10.14 -5.71
N ARG A 328 -7.00 10.28 -6.68
CA ARG A 328 -8.11 9.39 -7.07
C ARG A 328 -7.75 7.93 -7.39
N PHE A 329 -6.48 7.55 -7.35
CA PHE A 329 -5.99 6.28 -7.89
C PHE A 329 -5.61 5.26 -6.82
N ASP A 330 -5.80 5.60 -5.54
CA ASP A 330 -5.47 4.69 -4.45
C ASP A 330 -6.73 4.34 -3.65
N MET A 331 -6.72 3.15 -3.07
CA MET A 331 -7.71 2.77 -2.07
C MET A 331 -7.34 3.38 -0.72
N ARG A 332 -8.16 3.13 0.27
CA ARG A 332 -7.91 3.51 1.66
C ARG A 332 -6.51 3.12 2.09
N SER A 333 -5.69 4.12 2.40
CA SER A 333 -4.30 3.92 2.76
C SER A 333 -4.13 3.41 4.18
N SER A 334 -3.43 2.30 4.35
CA SER A 334 -3.06 1.77 5.66
C SER A 334 -2.22 2.75 6.50
N SER A 335 -1.41 3.62 5.86
CA SER A 335 -0.61 4.60 6.60
C SER A 335 -1.46 5.68 7.28
N VAL A 336 -2.69 5.95 6.79
CA VAL A 336 -3.64 6.83 7.48
C VAL A 336 -4.10 6.19 8.80
N LEU A 337 -4.42 4.89 8.78
CA LEU A 337 -4.79 4.14 9.99
C LEU A 337 -3.62 4.03 10.98
N GLN A 338 -2.42 3.77 10.46
CA GLN A 338 -1.20 3.66 11.26
C GLN A 338 -0.87 4.98 11.96
N ALA A 339 -0.93 6.10 11.24
CA ALA A 339 -0.69 7.43 11.81
C ALA A 339 -1.76 7.83 12.83
N ALA A 340 -3.03 7.53 12.55
CA ALA A 340 -4.11 7.77 13.49
C ALA A 340 -3.96 6.93 14.77
N ALA A 341 -3.53 5.67 14.66
CA ALA A 341 -3.22 4.81 15.80
C ALA A 341 -2.01 5.33 16.60
N ALA A 342 -1.03 5.92 15.92
CA ALA A 342 0.12 6.57 16.54
C ALA A 342 -0.20 7.96 17.15
N GLY A 343 -1.45 8.42 17.09
CA GLY A 343 -1.89 9.66 17.72
C GLY A 343 -1.71 10.91 16.85
N ALA A 344 -1.55 10.78 15.54
CA ALA A 344 -1.49 11.91 14.63
C ALA A 344 -2.88 12.29 14.07
N ALA A 345 -3.19 13.57 13.99
CA ALA A 345 -4.41 14.09 13.36
C ALA A 345 -4.28 14.04 11.83
N PRO A 346 -5.17 13.35 11.10
CA PRO A 346 -5.04 13.19 9.66
C PRO A 346 -5.53 14.41 8.88
N ILE A 347 -4.71 14.89 7.93
CA ILE A 347 -5.08 15.75 6.81
C ILE A 347 -4.96 14.91 5.55
N ILE A 348 -6.04 14.64 4.86
CA ILE A 348 -6.06 13.70 3.74
C ILE A 348 -6.78 14.29 2.53
N ALA A 349 -6.32 13.92 1.34
CA ALA A 349 -7.01 14.29 0.11
C ALA A 349 -8.42 13.70 0.11
N GLU A 350 -9.40 14.50 -0.31
CA GLU A 350 -10.80 14.09 -0.37
C GLU A 350 -10.98 12.89 -1.32
N HIS A 351 -11.54 11.80 -0.77
CA HIS A 351 -11.80 10.57 -1.51
C HIS A 351 -13.02 9.83 -0.93
N ALA A 352 -13.81 9.22 -1.81
CA ALA A 352 -15.05 8.54 -1.44
C ALA A 352 -14.89 7.47 -0.33
N GLU A 353 -13.76 6.79 -0.29
CA GLU A 353 -13.48 5.76 0.72
C GLU A 353 -13.31 6.30 2.13
N TYR A 354 -12.76 7.51 2.25
CA TYR A 354 -12.62 8.16 3.56
C TYR A 354 -13.94 8.71 4.08
N HIS A 355 -14.89 9.05 3.23
CA HIS A 355 -16.26 9.41 3.65
C HIS A 355 -17.03 8.21 4.24
N GLU A 356 -16.71 6.99 3.85
CA GLU A 356 -17.23 5.80 4.53
C GLU A 356 -16.71 5.72 5.97
N MET A 357 -15.41 5.93 6.18
CA MET A 357 -14.81 5.95 7.50
C MET A 357 -15.36 7.10 8.36
N GLU A 358 -15.54 8.29 7.77
CA GLU A 358 -16.10 9.46 8.45
C GLU A 358 -17.52 9.18 8.99
N ARG A 359 -18.38 8.55 8.18
CA ARG A 359 -19.73 8.15 8.61
C ARG A 359 -19.72 7.16 9.77
N LEU A 360 -18.67 6.37 9.90
CA LEU A 360 -18.44 5.43 11.02
C LEU A 360 -17.73 6.07 12.22
N GLY A 361 -17.42 7.37 12.15
CA GLY A 361 -16.86 8.13 13.27
C GLY A 361 -15.40 8.51 13.15
N PHE A 362 -14.69 8.14 12.07
CA PHE A 362 -13.33 8.61 11.82
C PHE A 362 -13.30 10.12 11.63
N ALA A 363 -12.26 10.78 12.13
CA ALA A 363 -12.09 12.21 11.99
C ALA A 363 -10.84 12.56 11.20
N ALA A 364 -10.99 13.36 10.16
CA ALA A 364 -9.90 13.91 9.36
C ALA A 364 -10.26 15.30 8.85
N LEU A 365 -9.26 16.09 8.47
CA LEU A 365 -9.48 17.26 7.64
C LEU A 365 -9.31 16.86 6.17
N PHE A 366 -10.39 17.00 5.42
CA PHE A 366 -10.38 16.73 3.99
C PHE A 366 -9.92 17.97 3.22
N VAL A 367 -9.00 17.76 2.27
CA VAL A 367 -8.44 18.81 1.41
C VAL A 367 -8.59 18.43 -0.05
N GLN A 368 -8.73 19.43 -0.91
CA GLN A 368 -8.69 19.20 -2.35
C GLN A 368 -7.29 18.72 -2.76
N PRO A 369 -7.18 17.63 -3.57
CA PRO A 369 -5.89 16.99 -3.86
C PRO A 369 -4.85 17.90 -4.51
N ASP A 370 -5.30 18.92 -5.26
CA ASP A 370 -4.45 19.80 -6.06
C ASP A 370 -4.36 21.23 -5.50
N SER A 371 -4.84 21.49 -4.24
CA SER A 371 -4.86 22.79 -3.63
C SER A 371 -3.85 22.93 -2.49
N VAL A 372 -2.79 23.70 -2.73
CA VAL A 372 -1.82 24.10 -1.69
C VAL A 372 -2.51 24.87 -0.57
N GLU A 373 -3.42 25.79 -0.94
CA GLU A 373 -4.14 26.66 -0.01
C GLU A 373 -4.99 25.86 0.97
N ASP A 374 -5.65 24.78 0.51
CA ASP A 374 -6.43 23.89 1.36
C ASP A 374 -5.56 23.17 2.37
N VAL A 375 -4.39 22.66 1.91
CA VAL A 375 -3.43 21.99 2.80
C VAL A 375 -2.87 22.98 3.83
N VAL A 376 -2.49 24.19 3.41
CA VAL A 376 -2.02 25.27 4.32
C VAL A 376 -3.09 25.61 5.36
N ARG A 377 -4.35 25.77 4.93
CA ARG A 377 -5.47 26.05 5.83
C ARG A 377 -5.68 24.94 6.86
N ALA A 378 -5.64 23.68 6.42
CA ALA A 378 -5.79 22.53 7.31
C ALA A 378 -4.60 22.40 8.29
N LEU A 379 -3.38 22.63 7.83
CA LEU A 379 -2.18 22.65 8.69
C LEU A 379 -2.27 23.74 9.75
N ARG A 380 -2.59 24.98 9.36
CA ARG A 380 -2.80 26.09 10.30
C ARG A 380 -3.87 25.76 11.34
N PHE A 381 -4.99 25.16 10.89
CA PHE A 381 -6.03 24.72 11.81
C PHE A 381 -5.49 23.73 12.85
N CYS A 382 -4.80 22.68 12.43
CA CYS A 382 -4.23 21.67 13.34
C CYS A 382 -3.18 22.25 14.29
N ILE A 383 -2.33 23.18 13.81
CA ILE A 383 -1.24 23.77 14.60
C ILE A 383 -1.81 24.74 15.65
N LEU A 384 -2.73 25.59 15.25
CA LEU A 384 -3.28 26.64 16.12
C LEU A 384 -4.39 26.16 17.06
N ASN A 385 -4.95 24.97 16.84
CA ASN A 385 -6.05 24.42 17.64
C ASN A 385 -5.70 23.04 18.25
N PRO A 386 -4.76 22.96 19.20
CA PRO A 386 -4.33 21.70 19.80
C PRO A 386 -5.48 20.92 20.47
N GLU A 387 -6.50 21.62 20.98
CA GLU A 387 -7.70 20.99 21.56
C GLU A 387 -8.49 20.22 20.50
N LYS A 388 -8.73 20.86 19.34
CA LYS A 388 -9.46 20.23 18.23
C LYS A 388 -8.67 19.05 17.67
N ARG A 389 -7.35 19.15 17.61
CA ARG A 389 -6.46 18.04 17.23
C ARG A 389 -6.62 16.87 18.22
N ARG A 390 -6.64 17.12 19.54
CA ARG A 390 -6.86 16.09 20.54
C ARG A 390 -8.25 15.44 20.45
N GLU A 391 -9.30 16.23 20.17
CA GLU A 391 -10.66 15.69 19.91
C GLU A 391 -10.68 14.73 18.72
N MET A 392 -10.01 15.09 17.61
CA MET A 392 -9.88 14.24 16.43
C MET A 392 -9.15 12.93 16.76
N ILE A 393 -8.03 12.99 17.46
CA ILE A 393 -7.24 11.82 17.88
C ILE A 393 -8.10 10.89 18.76
N ALA A 394 -8.81 11.43 19.74
CA ALA A 394 -9.67 10.62 20.62
C ALA A 394 -10.85 9.98 19.87
N ARG A 395 -11.39 10.62 18.83
CA ARG A 395 -12.40 10.02 17.94
C ARG A 395 -11.80 8.87 17.14
N ASN A 396 -10.61 9.08 16.58
CA ASN A 396 -9.92 8.09 15.77
C ASN A 396 -9.52 6.87 16.59
N ASP A 397 -9.08 7.04 17.83
CA ASP A 397 -8.76 5.91 18.73
C ASP A 397 -9.99 5.01 18.95
N ARG A 398 -11.18 5.59 19.18
CA ARG A 398 -12.43 4.83 19.30
C ARG A 398 -12.80 4.12 18.00
N TYR A 399 -12.72 4.83 16.87
CA TYR A 399 -13.00 4.25 15.55
C TYR A 399 -12.11 3.05 15.25
N LEU A 400 -10.79 3.19 15.48
CA LEU A 400 -9.81 2.14 15.23
C LEU A 400 -10.07 0.92 16.12
N ALA A 401 -10.38 1.13 17.39
CA ALA A 401 -10.71 0.04 18.30
C ALA A 401 -11.95 -0.76 17.88
N GLN A 402 -12.94 -0.10 17.29
CA GLN A 402 -14.20 -0.72 16.90
C GLN A 402 -14.17 -1.35 15.50
N HIS A 403 -13.40 -0.78 14.58
CA HIS A 403 -13.52 -1.11 13.16
C HIS A 403 -12.23 -1.58 12.49
N GLU A 404 -11.06 -1.30 13.10
CA GLU A 404 -9.78 -1.45 12.41
C GLU A 404 -8.74 -2.25 13.22
N ASP A 405 -9.17 -3.08 14.17
CA ASP A 405 -8.24 -3.97 14.88
C ASP A 405 -7.68 -5.02 13.92
N TYR A 406 -6.35 -5.08 13.80
CA TYR A 406 -5.67 -5.97 12.85
C TYR A 406 -6.02 -7.44 13.07
N SER A 407 -6.00 -7.88 14.33
CA SER A 407 -6.24 -9.28 14.67
C SER A 407 -7.68 -9.69 14.32
N THR A 408 -8.64 -8.83 14.63
CA THR A 408 -10.06 -9.04 14.31
C THR A 408 -10.28 -9.12 12.80
N GLN A 409 -9.68 -8.20 12.02
CA GLN A 409 -9.81 -8.20 10.56
C GLN A 409 -9.17 -9.45 9.93
N MET A 410 -8.03 -9.88 10.43
CA MET A 410 -7.35 -11.07 9.92
C MET A 410 -8.06 -12.37 10.33
N ASP A 411 -8.72 -12.42 11.49
CA ASP A 411 -9.57 -13.56 11.88
C ASP A 411 -10.83 -13.66 10.98
N ILE A 412 -11.43 -12.53 10.62
CA ILE A 412 -12.53 -12.48 9.63
C ILE A 412 -12.04 -13.00 8.28
N LEU A 413 -10.87 -12.54 7.83
CA LEU A 413 -10.28 -13.01 6.57
C LEU A 413 -10.06 -14.53 6.57
N LEU A 414 -9.49 -15.08 7.64
CA LEU A 414 -9.28 -16.53 7.77
C LEU A 414 -10.61 -17.28 7.76
N GLY A 415 -11.63 -16.79 8.44
CA GLY A 415 -12.96 -17.41 8.43
C GLY A 415 -13.53 -17.51 7.02
N LEU A 416 -13.43 -16.44 6.22
CA LEU A 416 -13.87 -16.46 4.82
C LEU A 416 -13.04 -17.40 3.95
N ILE A 417 -11.73 -17.49 4.17
CA ILE A 417 -10.87 -18.45 3.47
C ILE A 417 -11.27 -19.89 3.82
N ASP A 418 -11.55 -20.17 5.09
CA ASP A 418 -12.01 -21.49 5.54
C ASP A 418 -13.35 -21.89 4.92
N GLU A 419 -14.31 -20.95 4.82
CA GLU A 419 -15.58 -21.17 4.11
C GLU A 419 -15.37 -21.52 2.63
N VAL A 420 -14.40 -20.87 1.96
CA VAL A 420 -14.07 -21.19 0.58
C VAL A 420 -13.40 -22.55 0.47
N CYS A 421 -12.42 -22.85 1.36
CA CYS A 421 -11.72 -24.14 1.38
C CYS A 421 -12.68 -25.32 1.64
N ALA A 422 -13.72 -25.13 2.42
CA ALA A 422 -14.72 -26.17 2.72
C ALA A 422 -15.56 -26.59 1.49
N ARG A 423 -15.50 -25.85 0.39
CA ARG A 423 -16.22 -26.15 -0.86
C ARG A 423 -15.38 -26.98 -1.85
N TYR A 424 -14.09 -27.18 -1.53
CA TYR A 424 -13.09 -27.92 -2.34
C TYR A 424 -12.85 -29.31 -1.78
#